data_89c2a80713e4c25f15b2be7489807b33
#
_entry.id   89c2a80713e4c25f15b2be7489807b33
#
_cell.length_a   1.000
_cell.length_b   1.000
_cell.length_c   1.000
_cell.angle_alpha   90.00
_cell.angle_beta   90.00
_cell.angle_gamma   90.00
#
_symmetry.space_group_name_H-M   'P 1'
#
loop_
_entity.id
_entity.type
_entity.pdbx_description
1 polymer ?
#
loop_
_entity_poly.entity_id
_entity_poly.type
_entity_poly.pdbx_seq_one_letter_code
_entity_poly.pdbx_strand_id
1 'polypeptide(L)'
;MGMVGAAYGPLLEHLTRHFAITLPVAGASLSVHFTGGLIGTLVSMRSMTKLSGRASVMGATAVLGAGCAAVALAPTWPAFLGGVFVVGLGWGSLVIGLNQLVAHSEGARRSALLNAVNAAYSAGAVASPILVTAYAPHNLSTLYLCAAVVALALIPTAVGIDGHLPVAISTRAPRKRALIAIFVGAFVLYVGVEAGTGGWMTSHLESIGLQTRNAAALTSGFFLALAAGRVLFALVPPSVSEPVIVLTGAGVASVTLLAASIGGLAPWAYVATGLAIAPIFPTAIVWLAKANPGDTSATSWLFPAAAVGGIAGPGSIGLVIAAFGVKWTPIVLSVVAAASLGAFLLASVRS
;
A
#
# COMPACT_ATOMS: atom_id res chain seq x y z
N MET A 1 -2.56 -10.69 -3.17
CA MET A 1 -2.33 -9.50 -2.33
C MET A 1 -2.41 -8.19 -3.12
N GLY A 2 -1.56 -7.96 -4.13
CA GLY A 2 -1.56 -6.72 -4.91
C GLY A 2 -2.91 -6.43 -5.57
N MET A 3 -3.55 -7.46 -6.15
CA MET A 3 -4.86 -7.33 -6.76
C MET A 3 -5.93 -6.82 -5.77
N VAL A 4 -5.97 -7.37 -4.57
CA VAL A 4 -6.97 -6.95 -3.56
C VAL A 4 -6.66 -5.56 -3.00
N GLY A 5 -5.38 -5.24 -2.77
CA GLY A 5 -4.97 -3.93 -2.25
C GLY A 5 -5.29 -2.77 -3.20
N ALA A 6 -5.20 -2.98 -4.52
CA ALA A 6 -5.46 -1.96 -5.54
C ALA A 6 -6.91 -1.94 -6.06
N ALA A 7 -7.79 -2.83 -5.55
CA ALA A 7 -9.16 -2.94 -6.05
C ALA A 7 -10.09 -1.80 -5.60
N TYR A 8 -9.88 -1.24 -4.40
CA TYR A 8 -10.86 -0.37 -3.76
C TYR A 8 -11.11 0.93 -4.52
N GLY A 9 -10.06 1.63 -5.00
CA GLY A 9 -10.22 2.90 -5.71
C GLY A 9 -11.20 2.79 -6.90
N PRO A 10 -10.96 1.88 -7.85
CA PRO A 10 -11.88 1.64 -8.97
C PRO A 10 -13.26 1.11 -8.58
N LEU A 11 -13.41 0.52 -7.36
CA LEU A 11 -14.69 0.03 -6.86
C LEU A 11 -15.59 1.12 -6.27
N LEU A 12 -15.06 2.26 -5.87
CA LEU A 12 -15.80 3.25 -5.07
C LEU A 12 -17.14 3.65 -5.72
N GLU A 13 -17.14 3.99 -7.00
CA GLU A 13 -18.37 4.34 -7.72
C GLU A 13 -19.36 3.18 -7.84
N HIS A 14 -18.86 1.95 -7.96
CA HIS A 14 -19.73 0.77 -7.95
C HIS A 14 -20.36 0.56 -6.57
N LEU A 15 -19.58 0.72 -5.50
CA LEU A 15 -20.06 0.57 -4.12
C LEU A 15 -21.10 1.62 -3.75
N THR A 16 -20.94 2.87 -4.21
CA THR A 16 -21.95 3.93 -3.98
C THR A 16 -23.30 3.52 -4.55
N ARG A 17 -23.31 2.99 -5.76
CA ARG A 17 -24.55 2.55 -6.42
C ARG A 17 -25.11 1.28 -5.81
N HIS A 18 -24.26 0.29 -5.52
CA HIS A 18 -24.68 -1.01 -5.01
C HIS A 18 -25.30 -0.94 -3.61
N PHE A 19 -24.72 -0.14 -2.72
CA PHE A 19 -25.17 0.00 -1.33
C PHE A 19 -25.98 1.29 -1.07
N ALA A 20 -26.25 2.11 -2.09
CA ALA A 20 -26.93 3.40 -1.98
C ALA A 20 -26.30 4.32 -0.92
N ILE A 21 -24.96 4.43 -0.92
CA ILE A 21 -24.15 5.22 0.01
C ILE A 21 -23.43 6.36 -0.72
N THR A 22 -22.93 7.33 0.03
CA THR A 22 -22.14 8.43 -0.56
C THR A 22 -20.71 8.00 -0.84
N LEU A 23 -20.02 8.68 -1.77
CA LEU A 23 -18.65 8.40 -2.15
C LEU A 23 -17.66 8.44 -0.96
N PRO A 24 -17.72 9.43 -0.03
CA PRO A 24 -16.87 9.40 1.17
C PRO A 24 -17.11 8.19 2.07
N VAL A 25 -18.37 7.74 2.20
CA VAL A 25 -18.70 6.55 2.97
C VAL A 25 -18.12 5.30 2.30
N ALA A 26 -18.19 5.18 0.98
CA ALA A 26 -17.55 4.09 0.24
C ALA A 26 -16.03 4.08 0.46
N GLY A 27 -15.40 5.25 0.51
CA GLY A 27 -13.98 5.42 0.80
C GLY A 27 -13.52 4.90 2.16
N ALA A 28 -14.44 4.74 3.13
CA ALA A 28 -14.10 4.12 4.42
C ALA A 28 -13.60 2.68 4.26
N SER A 29 -13.95 1.98 3.18
CA SER A 29 -13.43 0.64 2.86
C SER A 29 -11.89 0.61 2.78
N LEU A 30 -11.26 1.65 2.26
CA LEU A 30 -9.79 1.78 2.21
C LEU A 30 -9.19 1.80 3.63
N SER A 31 -9.70 2.67 4.50
CA SER A 31 -9.23 2.79 5.88
C SER A 31 -9.49 1.52 6.69
N VAL A 32 -10.64 0.87 6.49
CA VAL A 32 -10.99 -0.41 7.14
C VAL A 32 -10.04 -1.52 6.70
N HIS A 33 -9.72 -1.61 5.39
CA HIS A 33 -8.74 -2.57 4.88
C HIS A 33 -7.36 -2.40 5.54
N PHE A 34 -6.84 -1.18 5.57
CA PHE A 34 -5.54 -0.91 6.20
C PHE A 34 -5.56 -1.07 7.71
N THR A 35 -6.70 -0.83 8.37
CA THR A 35 -6.87 -1.12 9.81
C THR A 35 -6.76 -2.62 10.07
N GLY A 36 -7.47 -3.44 9.28
CA GLY A 36 -7.30 -4.89 9.29
C GLY A 36 -5.84 -5.28 9.04
N GLY A 37 -5.20 -4.66 8.04
CA GLY A 37 -3.80 -4.89 7.69
C GLY A 37 -2.83 -4.60 8.83
N LEU A 38 -3.00 -3.49 9.55
CA LEU A 38 -2.20 -3.16 10.72
C LEU A 38 -2.35 -4.22 11.83
N ILE A 39 -3.60 -4.58 12.15
CA ILE A 39 -3.86 -5.59 13.18
C ILE A 39 -3.31 -6.95 12.74
N GLY A 40 -3.51 -7.34 11.49
CA GLY A 40 -2.95 -8.58 10.92
C GLY A 40 -1.43 -8.63 11.01
N THR A 41 -0.75 -7.53 10.68
CA THR A 41 0.71 -7.40 10.81
C THR A 41 1.14 -7.59 12.27
N LEU A 42 0.49 -6.90 13.22
CA LEU A 42 0.83 -6.99 14.65
C LEU A 42 0.59 -8.39 15.24
N VAL A 43 -0.53 -9.01 14.87
CA VAL A 43 -0.86 -10.39 15.27
C VAL A 43 0.16 -11.36 14.69
N SER A 44 0.51 -11.20 13.41
CA SER A 44 1.51 -12.05 12.75
C SER A 44 2.89 -11.93 13.40
N MET A 45 3.34 -10.72 13.69
CA MET A 45 4.63 -10.50 14.38
C MET A 45 4.70 -11.23 15.73
N ARG A 46 3.58 -11.31 16.47
CA ARG A 46 3.50 -12.07 17.71
C ARG A 46 3.39 -13.58 17.51
N SER A 47 2.64 -14.01 16.51
CA SER A 47 2.40 -15.43 16.26
C SER A 47 3.60 -16.14 15.64
N MET A 48 4.43 -15.43 14.85
CA MET A 48 5.64 -15.96 14.23
C MET A 48 6.66 -16.52 15.25
N THR A 49 6.63 -16.04 16.49
CA THR A 49 7.47 -16.57 17.57
C THR A 49 7.02 -17.95 18.06
N LYS A 50 5.77 -18.33 17.78
CA LYS A 50 5.13 -19.55 18.28
C LYS A 50 4.75 -20.52 17.18
N LEU A 51 4.45 -20.03 15.99
CA LEU A 51 4.01 -20.80 14.84
C LEU A 51 5.15 -21.01 13.85
N SER A 52 5.10 -22.14 13.12
CA SER A 52 6.01 -22.34 11.98
C SER A 52 5.69 -21.34 10.86
N GLY A 53 6.68 -21.05 10.01
CA GLY A 53 6.47 -20.20 8.82
C GLY A 53 5.35 -20.71 7.94
N ARG A 54 5.25 -22.04 7.77
CA ARG A 54 4.15 -22.72 7.08
C ARG A 54 2.79 -22.39 7.68
N ALA A 55 2.61 -22.62 8.98
CA ALA A 55 1.34 -22.36 9.66
C ALA A 55 0.93 -20.88 9.58
N SER A 56 1.89 -19.97 9.69
CA SER A 56 1.67 -18.53 9.57
C SER A 56 1.16 -18.14 8.19
N VAL A 57 1.81 -18.64 7.10
CA VAL A 57 1.42 -18.31 5.73
C VAL A 57 0.08 -18.98 5.37
N MET A 58 -0.12 -20.26 5.72
CA MET A 58 -1.37 -20.96 5.46
C MET A 58 -2.54 -20.28 6.18
N GLY A 59 -2.36 -19.94 7.47
CA GLY A 59 -3.39 -19.25 8.26
C GLY A 59 -3.73 -17.87 7.70
N ALA A 60 -2.71 -17.07 7.35
CA ALA A 60 -2.91 -15.76 6.75
C ALA A 60 -3.61 -15.83 5.39
N THR A 61 -3.27 -16.83 4.56
CA THR A 61 -3.91 -17.07 3.26
C THR A 61 -5.36 -17.52 3.44
N ALA A 62 -5.63 -18.37 4.43
CA ALA A 62 -7.00 -18.80 4.77
C ALA A 62 -7.87 -17.63 5.23
N VAL A 63 -7.31 -16.75 6.10
CA VAL A 63 -8.00 -15.53 6.56
C VAL A 63 -8.29 -14.60 5.38
N LEU A 64 -7.33 -14.41 4.46
CA LEU A 64 -7.55 -13.60 3.25
C LEU A 64 -8.68 -14.18 2.40
N GLY A 65 -8.68 -15.50 2.15
CA GLY A 65 -9.72 -16.19 1.39
C GLY A 65 -11.09 -16.10 2.05
N ALA A 66 -11.16 -16.32 3.37
CA ALA A 66 -12.40 -16.17 4.14
C ALA A 66 -12.95 -14.74 4.09
N GLY A 67 -12.06 -13.74 4.20
CA GLY A 67 -12.42 -12.34 4.05
C GLY A 67 -12.99 -12.02 2.66
N CYS A 68 -12.36 -12.53 1.59
CA CYS A 68 -12.88 -12.36 0.24
C CYS A 68 -14.25 -13.04 0.07
N ALA A 69 -14.45 -14.23 0.63
CA ALA A 69 -15.76 -14.89 0.62
C ALA A 69 -16.81 -14.08 1.40
N ALA A 70 -16.44 -13.52 2.56
CA ALA A 70 -17.33 -12.67 3.35
C ALA A 70 -17.74 -11.40 2.59
N VAL A 71 -16.81 -10.76 1.87
CA VAL A 71 -17.09 -9.61 0.99
C VAL A 71 -18.06 -10.00 -0.12
N ALA A 72 -17.81 -11.16 -0.77
CA ALA A 72 -18.64 -11.65 -1.88
C ALA A 72 -20.10 -11.93 -1.46
N LEU A 73 -20.30 -12.36 -0.23
CA LEU A 73 -21.60 -12.74 0.33
C LEU A 73 -22.26 -11.64 1.15
N ALA A 74 -21.65 -10.45 1.23
CA ALA A 74 -22.12 -9.37 2.08
C ALA A 74 -23.43 -8.73 1.57
N PRO A 75 -24.57 -8.87 2.27
CA PRO A 75 -25.85 -8.30 1.85
C PRO A 75 -26.00 -6.82 2.19
N THR A 76 -25.16 -6.28 3.06
CA THR A 76 -25.25 -4.91 3.57
C THR A 76 -23.87 -4.26 3.64
N TRP A 77 -23.85 -2.93 3.65
CA TRP A 77 -22.60 -2.16 3.78
C TRP A 77 -21.79 -2.53 5.06
N PRO A 78 -22.37 -2.63 6.25
CA PRO A 78 -21.60 -3.06 7.44
C PRO A 78 -21.02 -4.47 7.31
N ALA A 79 -21.75 -5.41 6.71
CA ALA A 79 -21.25 -6.76 6.45
C ALA A 79 -20.09 -6.74 5.43
N PHE A 80 -20.18 -5.92 4.39
CA PHE A 80 -19.10 -5.68 3.43
C PHE A 80 -17.84 -5.14 4.13
N LEU A 81 -17.97 -4.12 4.99
CA LEU A 81 -16.86 -3.58 5.76
C LEU A 81 -16.23 -4.62 6.70
N GLY A 82 -17.05 -5.47 7.33
CA GLY A 82 -16.57 -6.60 8.13
C GLY A 82 -15.72 -7.56 7.30
N GLY A 83 -16.17 -7.92 6.11
CA GLY A 83 -15.40 -8.72 5.15
C GLY A 83 -14.09 -8.04 4.73
N VAL A 84 -14.15 -6.75 4.39
CA VAL A 84 -12.97 -5.94 4.04
C VAL A 84 -11.95 -5.89 5.17
N PHE A 85 -12.38 -5.78 6.41
CA PHE A 85 -11.50 -5.85 7.58
C PHE A 85 -10.78 -7.20 7.67
N VAL A 86 -11.50 -8.31 7.47
CA VAL A 86 -10.90 -9.66 7.47
C VAL A 86 -9.94 -9.85 6.29
N VAL A 87 -10.28 -9.31 5.11
CA VAL A 87 -9.35 -9.25 3.97
C VAL A 87 -8.06 -8.52 4.36
N GLY A 88 -8.20 -7.37 5.03
CA GLY A 88 -7.07 -6.60 5.53
C GLY A 88 -6.21 -7.40 6.50
N LEU A 89 -6.82 -8.12 7.47
CA LEU A 89 -6.12 -8.99 8.42
C LEU A 89 -5.23 -10.01 7.71
N GLY A 90 -5.80 -10.74 6.74
CA GLY A 90 -5.06 -11.72 5.96
C GLY A 90 -3.96 -11.08 5.11
N TRP A 91 -4.27 -9.94 4.48
CA TRP A 91 -3.33 -9.18 3.65
C TRP A 91 -2.11 -8.71 4.44
N GLY A 92 -2.30 -8.04 5.59
CA GLY A 92 -1.21 -7.54 6.42
C GLY A 92 -0.35 -8.67 7.01
N SER A 93 -1.01 -9.78 7.40
CA SER A 93 -0.32 -10.98 7.87
C SER A 93 0.58 -11.60 6.80
N LEU A 94 0.09 -11.67 5.54
CA LEU A 94 0.88 -12.17 4.41
C LEU A 94 2.01 -11.24 4.03
N VAL A 95 1.79 -9.92 4.03
CA VAL A 95 2.84 -8.94 3.72
C VAL A 95 4.03 -9.13 4.65
N ILE A 96 3.81 -9.14 5.97
CA ILE A 96 4.92 -9.32 6.92
C ILE A 96 5.49 -10.74 6.86
N GLY A 97 4.63 -11.77 6.75
CA GLY A 97 5.03 -13.17 6.72
C GLY A 97 5.96 -13.50 5.56
N LEU A 98 5.59 -13.12 4.34
CA LEU A 98 6.41 -13.37 3.15
C LEU A 98 7.70 -12.57 3.15
N ASN A 99 7.66 -11.30 3.59
CA ASN A 99 8.89 -10.50 3.71
C ASN A 99 9.87 -11.11 4.72
N GLN A 100 9.38 -11.60 5.87
CA GLN A 100 10.23 -12.27 6.86
C GLN A 100 10.81 -13.60 6.35
N LEU A 101 10.01 -14.42 5.68
CA LEU A 101 10.48 -15.68 5.08
C LEU A 101 11.60 -15.42 4.08
N VAL A 102 11.43 -14.44 3.19
CA VAL A 102 12.45 -14.07 2.20
C VAL A 102 13.68 -13.46 2.89
N ALA A 103 13.47 -12.62 3.91
CA ALA A 103 14.56 -11.99 4.66
C ALA A 103 15.49 -13.01 5.34
N HIS A 104 14.97 -14.16 5.72
CA HIS A 104 15.71 -15.23 6.40
C HIS A 104 16.11 -16.39 5.47
N SER A 105 15.79 -16.33 4.17
CA SER A 105 16.29 -17.31 3.21
C SER A 105 17.81 -17.14 3.00
N GLU A 106 18.52 -18.25 2.87
CA GLU A 106 19.98 -18.23 2.71
C GLU A 106 20.40 -18.07 1.24
N GLY A 107 21.59 -17.44 1.05
CA GLY A 107 22.33 -17.42 -0.21
C GLY A 107 21.85 -16.40 -1.25
N ALA A 108 22.39 -16.50 -2.47
CA ALA A 108 22.16 -15.58 -3.60
C ALA A 108 20.70 -15.53 -4.09
N ARG A 109 19.88 -16.53 -3.74
CA ARG A 109 18.46 -16.59 -4.10
C ARG A 109 17.59 -15.61 -3.34
N ARG A 110 18.03 -15.08 -2.19
CA ARG A 110 17.25 -14.12 -1.35
C ARG A 110 16.79 -12.92 -2.13
N SER A 111 17.70 -12.25 -2.83
CA SER A 111 17.39 -11.06 -3.62
C SER A 111 16.41 -11.38 -4.77
N ALA A 112 16.63 -12.52 -5.44
CA ALA A 112 15.75 -12.96 -6.52
C ALA A 112 14.32 -13.28 -6.02
N LEU A 113 14.19 -13.93 -4.86
CA LEU A 113 12.89 -14.24 -4.25
C LEU A 113 12.16 -12.97 -3.80
N LEU A 114 12.87 -12.01 -3.20
CA LEU A 114 12.29 -10.73 -2.79
C LEU A 114 11.76 -9.97 -4.02
N ASN A 115 12.55 -9.92 -5.08
CA ASN A 115 12.15 -9.29 -6.32
C ASN A 115 10.95 -10.01 -6.97
N ALA A 116 10.91 -11.35 -6.96
CA ALA A 116 9.79 -12.11 -7.49
C ALA A 116 8.48 -11.86 -6.72
N VAL A 117 8.54 -11.83 -5.38
CA VAL A 117 7.36 -11.50 -4.54
C VAL A 117 6.85 -10.08 -4.82
N ASN A 118 7.76 -9.10 -4.91
CA ASN A 118 7.39 -7.71 -5.20
C ASN A 118 6.87 -7.55 -6.64
N ALA A 119 7.44 -8.26 -7.61
CA ALA A 119 6.97 -8.27 -9.00
C ALA A 119 5.55 -8.87 -9.10
N ALA A 120 5.31 -9.99 -8.44
CA ALA A 120 3.99 -10.61 -8.39
C ALA A 120 2.94 -9.70 -7.71
N TYR A 121 3.33 -9.02 -6.62
CA TYR A 121 2.47 -8.02 -5.98
C TYR A 121 2.13 -6.89 -6.96
N SER A 122 3.14 -6.34 -7.61
CA SER A 122 2.97 -5.22 -8.56
C SER A 122 2.14 -5.62 -9.77
N ALA A 123 2.34 -6.81 -10.32
CA ALA A 123 1.52 -7.33 -11.43
C ALA A 123 0.04 -7.42 -11.03
N GLY A 124 -0.25 -7.89 -9.83
CA GLY A 124 -1.61 -7.90 -9.28
C GLY A 124 -2.20 -6.50 -9.11
N ALA A 125 -1.41 -5.54 -8.61
CA ALA A 125 -1.85 -4.16 -8.43
C ALA A 125 -2.14 -3.46 -9.78
N VAL A 126 -1.32 -3.71 -10.80
CA VAL A 126 -1.53 -3.19 -12.18
C VAL A 126 -2.77 -3.80 -12.83
N ALA A 127 -2.98 -5.11 -12.69
CA ALA A 127 -4.13 -5.78 -13.30
C ALA A 127 -5.46 -5.42 -12.63
N SER A 128 -5.43 -5.11 -11.33
CA SER A 128 -6.64 -4.97 -10.51
C SER A 128 -7.62 -3.89 -11.00
N PRO A 129 -7.23 -2.64 -11.27
CA PRO A 129 -8.18 -1.62 -11.70
C PRO A 129 -8.92 -1.99 -12.98
N ILE A 130 -8.22 -2.60 -13.94
CA ILE A 130 -8.82 -3.04 -15.22
C ILE A 130 -9.80 -4.18 -14.98
N LEU A 131 -9.41 -5.20 -14.20
CA LEU A 131 -10.28 -6.34 -13.90
C LEU A 131 -11.51 -5.92 -13.10
N VAL A 132 -11.33 -5.05 -12.12
CA VAL A 132 -12.43 -4.54 -11.29
C VAL A 132 -13.46 -3.82 -12.16
N THR A 133 -13.04 -2.90 -13.00
CA THR A 133 -13.97 -2.14 -13.86
C THR A 133 -14.62 -2.98 -14.95
N ALA A 134 -13.95 -4.04 -15.39
CA ALA A 134 -14.53 -4.95 -16.37
C ALA A 134 -15.61 -5.90 -15.77
N TYR A 135 -15.40 -6.36 -14.54
CA TYR A 135 -16.22 -7.43 -13.96
C TYR A 135 -17.13 -6.98 -12.81
N ALA A 136 -16.74 -6.01 -11.97
CA ALA A 136 -17.53 -5.60 -10.82
C ALA A 136 -18.93 -5.06 -11.19
N PRO A 137 -19.12 -4.30 -12.29
CA PRO A 137 -20.46 -3.83 -12.69
C PRO A 137 -21.44 -4.95 -13.00
N HIS A 138 -20.93 -6.12 -13.43
CA HIS A 138 -21.76 -7.28 -13.76
C HIS A 138 -21.99 -8.18 -12.53
N ASN A 139 -20.95 -8.42 -11.74
CA ASN A 139 -21.08 -9.26 -10.55
C ASN A 139 -19.88 -9.07 -9.59
N LEU A 140 -20.04 -8.19 -8.61
CA LEU A 140 -19.05 -7.94 -7.56
C LEU A 140 -18.74 -9.21 -6.75
N SER A 141 -19.78 -10.00 -6.43
CA SER A 141 -19.63 -11.25 -5.68
C SER A 141 -18.74 -12.25 -6.39
N THR A 142 -18.91 -12.41 -7.71
CA THR A 142 -18.08 -13.32 -8.50
C THR A 142 -16.60 -12.92 -8.47
N LEU A 143 -16.30 -11.62 -8.56
CA LEU A 143 -14.92 -11.12 -8.49
C LEU A 143 -14.24 -11.54 -7.17
N TYR A 144 -14.92 -11.32 -6.04
CA TYR A 144 -14.39 -11.67 -4.73
C TYR A 144 -14.41 -13.17 -4.44
N LEU A 145 -15.38 -13.93 -4.97
CA LEU A 145 -15.38 -15.40 -4.90
C LEU A 145 -14.19 -15.99 -5.66
N CYS A 146 -13.90 -15.50 -6.86
CA CYS A 146 -12.70 -15.91 -7.60
C CYS A 146 -11.42 -15.63 -6.80
N ALA A 147 -11.33 -14.45 -6.17
CA ALA A 147 -10.20 -14.13 -5.30
C ALA A 147 -10.10 -15.07 -4.08
N ALA A 148 -11.24 -15.44 -3.48
CA ALA A 148 -11.30 -16.38 -2.38
C ALA A 148 -10.84 -17.78 -2.81
N VAL A 149 -11.35 -18.29 -3.94
CA VAL A 149 -10.96 -19.59 -4.50
C VAL A 149 -9.47 -19.63 -4.82
N VAL A 150 -8.93 -18.59 -5.45
CA VAL A 150 -7.49 -18.49 -5.75
C VAL A 150 -6.67 -18.48 -4.45
N ALA A 151 -7.08 -17.70 -3.44
CA ALA A 151 -6.39 -17.65 -2.16
C ALA A 151 -6.37 -19.05 -1.50
N LEU A 152 -7.51 -19.71 -1.43
CA LEU A 152 -7.62 -21.05 -0.82
C LEU A 152 -6.84 -22.11 -1.61
N ALA A 153 -6.87 -22.05 -2.95
CA ALA A 153 -6.10 -22.94 -3.82
C ALA A 153 -4.58 -22.78 -3.68
N LEU A 154 -4.11 -21.63 -3.21
CA LEU A 154 -2.70 -21.39 -2.94
C LEU A 154 -2.22 -21.92 -1.58
N ILE A 155 -3.12 -22.30 -0.65
CA ILE A 155 -2.73 -22.81 0.67
C ILE A 155 -1.78 -24.02 0.59
N PRO A 156 -2.01 -25.03 -0.27
CA PRO A 156 -1.10 -26.18 -0.38
C PRO A 156 0.31 -25.81 -0.82
N THR A 157 0.51 -24.70 -1.54
CA THR A 157 1.85 -24.28 -1.98
C THR A 157 2.77 -23.92 -0.81
N ALA A 158 2.21 -23.62 0.35
CA ALA A 158 2.96 -23.31 1.57
C ALA A 158 3.54 -24.57 2.27
N VAL A 159 3.20 -25.77 1.81
CA VAL A 159 3.68 -27.05 2.43
C VAL A 159 5.20 -27.15 2.41
N GLY A 160 5.87 -26.58 1.40
CA GLY A 160 7.34 -26.57 1.29
C GLY A 160 8.04 -25.52 2.15
N ILE A 161 7.33 -24.75 2.98
CA ILE A 161 7.91 -23.77 3.88
C ILE A 161 8.29 -24.44 5.18
N ASP A 162 9.60 -24.54 5.46
CA ASP A 162 10.13 -25.16 6.68
C ASP A 162 10.62 -24.10 7.69
N GLY A 163 10.67 -24.52 8.97
CA GLY A 163 11.30 -23.78 10.05
C GLY A 163 10.41 -22.75 10.76
N HIS A 164 10.97 -22.23 11.86
CA HIS A 164 10.43 -21.09 12.61
C HIS A 164 11.15 -19.83 12.15
N LEU A 165 10.40 -18.74 12.05
CA LEU A 165 11.00 -17.47 11.69
C LEU A 165 11.81 -16.94 12.88
N PRO A 166 13.12 -16.63 12.70
CA PRO A 166 13.90 -16.07 13.78
C PRO A 166 13.34 -14.71 14.18
N VAL A 167 13.20 -14.51 15.49
CA VAL A 167 12.86 -13.19 16.04
C VAL A 167 14.12 -12.35 16.01
N ALA A 168 14.10 -11.20 15.36
CA ALA A 168 15.20 -10.25 15.39
C ALA A 168 15.45 -9.81 16.84
N ILE A 169 16.58 -10.26 17.42
CA ILE A 169 17.02 -9.83 18.75
C ILE A 169 17.48 -8.37 18.60
N SER A 170 16.72 -7.45 19.17
CA SER A 170 17.09 -6.03 19.20
C SER A 170 18.36 -5.85 20.04
N THR A 171 19.46 -5.48 19.41
CA THR A 171 20.63 -4.99 20.12
C THR A 171 20.33 -3.62 20.72
N ARG A 172 20.61 -3.43 22.02
CA ARG A 172 20.42 -2.14 22.72
C ARG A 172 21.51 -1.15 22.32
N ALA A 173 21.38 -0.53 21.19
CA ALA A 173 22.19 0.64 20.83
C ALA A 173 21.50 1.95 21.29
N PRO A 174 22.27 3.04 21.52
CA PRO A 174 21.69 4.35 21.83
C PRO A 174 20.80 4.79 20.68
N ARG A 175 19.49 4.93 20.96
CA ARG A 175 18.48 5.27 19.95
C ARG A 175 18.45 6.78 19.70
N LYS A 176 18.60 7.19 18.46
CA LYS A 176 18.28 8.56 18.01
C LYS A 176 16.74 8.73 17.91
N ARG A 177 16.05 8.71 19.06
CA ARG A 177 14.57 8.68 19.13
C ARG A 177 13.90 9.80 18.33
N ALA A 178 14.45 11.01 18.37
CA ALA A 178 13.90 12.15 17.62
C ALA A 178 13.99 11.93 16.10
N LEU A 179 15.12 11.38 15.61
CA LEU A 179 15.28 11.05 14.19
C LEU A 179 14.30 9.96 13.76
N ILE A 180 14.16 8.89 14.54
CA ILE A 180 13.20 7.81 14.25
C ILE A 180 11.77 8.37 14.19
N ALA A 181 11.37 9.24 15.14
CA ALA A 181 10.05 9.85 15.15
C ALA A 181 9.78 10.72 13.91
N ILE A 182 10.80 11.46 13.43
CA ILE A 182 10.69 12.26 12.21
C ILE A 182 10.49 11.33 10.99
N PHE A 183 11.29 10.26 10.87
CA PHE A 183 11.12 9.28 9.80
C PHE A 183 9.75 8.59 9.85
N VAL A 184 9.26 8.22 11.03
CA VAL A 184 7.92 7.64 11.22
C VAL A 184 6.85 8.61 10.73
N GLY A 185 6.91 9.89 11.12
CA GLY A 185 5.98 10.93 10.66
C GLY A 185 6.03 11.14 9.14
N ALA A 186 7.24 11.28 8.59
CA ALA A 186 7.45 11.41 7.15
C ALA A 186 6.90 10.21 6.36
N PHE A 187 7.06 9.01 6.91
CA PHE A 187 6.62 7.76 6.29
C PHE A 187 5.10 7.58 6.34
N VAL A 188 4.46 8.00 7.45
CA VAL A 188 2.98 8.08 7.55
C VAL A 188 2.42 8.97 6.45
N LEU A 189 3.00 10.16 6.27
CA LEU A 189 2.56 11.11 5.25
C LEU A 189 2.81 10.56 3.83
N TYR A 190 3.99 9.99 3.58
CA TYR A 190 4.34 9.40 2.28
C TYR A 190 3.39 8.26 1.89
N VAL A 191 3.16 7.29 2.77
CA VAL A 191 2.23 6.19 2.48
C VAL A 191 0.80 6.68 2.40
N GLY A 192 0.45 7.74 3.15
CA GLY A 192 -0.81 8.44 3.01
C GLY A 192 -1.03 8.99 1.59
N VAL A 193 0.02 9.54 0.96
CA VAL A 193 0.00 9.99 -0.44
C VAL A 193 -0.15 8.80 -1.39
N GLU A 194 0.65 7.74 -1.22
CA GLU A 194 0.60 6.55 -2.09
C GLU A 194 -0.79 5.90 -2.05
N ALA A 195 -1.29 5.58 -0.85
CA ALA A 195 -2.59 4.94 -0.66
C ALA A 195 -3.75 5.88 -1.01
N GLY A 196 -3.64 7.16 -0.69
CA GLY A 196 -4.63 8.17 -1.05
C GLY A 196 -4.75 8.37 -2.55
N THR A 197 -3.62 8.42 -3.27
CA THR A 197 -3.61 8.50 -4.72
C THR A 197 -4.25 7.27 -5.34
N GLY A 198 -3.78 6.06 -4.99
CA GLY A 198 -4.34 4.81 -5.50
C GLY A 198 -5.82 4.60 -5.17
N GLY A 199 -6.27 5.16 -4.03
CA GLY A 199 -7.67 5.07 -3.58
C GLY A 199 -8.62 6.06 -4.25
N TRP A 200 -8.18 7.28 -4.54
CA TRP A 200 -9.08 8.36 -4.93
C TRP A 200 -8.89 8.90 -6.34
N MET A 201 -7.77 8.57 -7.03
CA MET A 201 -7.51 9.12 -8.36
C MET A 201 -8.56 8.69 -9.39
N THR A 202 -9.11 7.46 -9.31
CA THR A 202 -10.17 7.01 -10.23
C THR A 202 -11.38 7.92 -10.12
N SER A 203 -11.90 8.13 -8.90
CA SER A 203 -13.07 9.00 -8.67
C SER A 203 -12.79 10.46 -9.05
N HIS A 204 -11.56 10.95 -8.83
CA HIS A 204 -11.20 12.29 -9.30
C HIS A 204 -11.20 12.38 -10.83
N LEU A 205 -10.60 11.43 -11.52
CA LEU A 205 -10.57 11.40 -12.99
C LEU A 205 -11.98 11.30 -13.60
N GLU A 206 -12.86 10.51 -12.98
CA GLU A 206 -14.28 10.45 -13.37
C GLU A 206 -14.98 11.79 -13.17
N SER A 207 -14.70 12.49 -12.07
CA SER A 207 -15.32 13.79 -11.78
C SER A 207 -14.94 14.91 -12.76
N ILE A 208 -13.84 14.76 -13.48
CA ILE A 208 -13.39 15.68 -14.53
C ILE A 208 -13.78 15.20 -15.93
N GLY A 209 -14.63 14.17 -16.03
CA GLY A 209 -15.27 13.73 -17.27
C GLY A 209 -14.65 12.51 -17.95
N LEU A 210 -13.68 11.82 -17.33
CA LEU A 210 -13.17 10.59 -17.91
C LEU A 210 -14.17 9.45 -17.68
N GLN A 211 -14.29 8.59 -18.69
CA GLN A 211 -15.04 7.34 -18.54
C GLN A 211 -14.36 6.43 -17.50
N THR A 212 -15.13 5.71 -16.71
CA THR A 212 -14.66 4.78 -15.66
C THR A 212 -13.54 3.84 -16.16
N ARG A 213 -13.70 3.28 -17.38
CA ARG A 213 -12.69 2.40 -17.98
C ARG A 213 -11.34 3.11 -18.17
N ASN A 214 -11.34 4.34 -18.63
CA ASN A 214 -10.11 5.12 -18.86
C ASN A 214 -9.48 5.56 -17.55
N ALA A 215 -10.29 5.99 -16.59
CA ALA A 215 -9.83 6.34 -15.24
C ALA A 215 -9.15 5.15 -14.55
N ALA A 216 -9.74 3.95 -14.65
CA ALA A 216 -9.16 2.73 -14.12
C ALA A 216 -7.87 2.31 -14.85
N ALA A 217 -7.82 2.44 -16.18
CA ALA A 217 -6.60 2.18 -16.94
C ALA A 217 -5.45 3.11 -16.53
N LEU A 218 -5.74 4.38 -16.22
CA LEU A 218 -4.76 5.32 -15.69
C LEU A 218 -4.34 4.96 -14.27
N THR A 219 -5.24 4.42 -13.44
CA THR A 219 -4.89 3.90 -12.12
C THR A 219 -3.97 2.68 -12.23
N SER A 220 -4.20 1.80 -13.20
CA SER A 220 -3.24 0.74 -13.55
C SER A 220 -1.90 1.33 -14.03
N GLY A 221 -1.93 2.41 -14.80
CA GLY A 221 -0.75 3.16 -15.23
C GLY A 221 0.04 3.73 -14.06
N PHE A 222 -0.62 4.27 -13.04
CA PHE A 222 0.01 4.72 -11.80
C PHE A 222 0.76 3.57 -11.09
N PHE A 223 0.11 2.41 -10.90
CA PHE A 223 0.76 1.25 -10.29
C PHE A 223 1.87 0.67 -11.15
N LEU A 224 1.73 0.72 -12.48
CA LEU A 224 2.78 0.31 -13.41
C LEU A 224 4.00 1.25 -13.32
N ALA A 225 3.77 2.57 -13.28
CA ALA A 225 4.82 3.57 -13.11
C ALA A 225 5.54 3.40 -11.76
N LEU A 226 4.78 3.11 -10.69
CA LEU A 226 5.32 2.79 -9.38
C LEU A 226 6.21 1.54 -9.43
N ALA A 227 5.78 0.47 -10.09
CA ALA A 227 6.54 -0.76 -10.24
C ALA A 227 7.78 -0.55 -11.11
N ALA A 228 7.62 0.08 -12.27
CA ALA A 228 8.72 0.40 -13.18
C ALA A 228 9.75 1.32 -12.53
N GLY A 229 9.29 2.33 -11.78
CA GLY A 229 10.15 3.24 -11.04
C GLY A 229 11.03 2.51 -10.03
N ARG A 230 10.51 1.53 -9.30
CA ARG A 230 11.31 0.71 -8.37
C ARG A 230 12.44 -0.04 -9.09
N VAL A 231 12.18 -0.53 -10.30
CA VAL A 231 13.20 -1.20 -11.14
C VAL A 231 14.21 -0.18 -11.67
N LEU A 232 13.76 0.95 -12.22
CA LEU A 232 14.63 1.99 -12.75
C LEU A 232 15.56 2.58 -11.69
N PHE A 233 15.03 2.81 -10.48
CA PHE A 233 15.86 3.33 -9.38
C PHE A 233 16.87 2.33 -8.83
N ALA A 234 16.68 1.02 -9.06
CA ALA A 234 17.74 0.03 -8.79
C ALA A 234 18.97 0.19 -9.69
N LEU A 235 18.84 0.94 -10.80
CA LEU A 235 19.93 1.26 -11.73
C LEU A 235 20.61 2.61 -11.41
N VAL A 236 20.11 3.36 -10.43
CA VAL A 236 20.72 4.64 -10.02
C VAL A 236 22.09 4.36 -9.39
N PRO A 237 23.14 5.10 -9.81
CA PRO A 237 24.48 4.88 -9.28
C PRO A 237 24.54 5.02 -7.75
N PRO A 238 25.37 4.20 -7.07
CA PRO A 238 25.54 4.28 -5.61
C PRO A 238 26.12 5.61 -5.11
N SER A 239 26.63 6.45 -6.02
CA SER A 239 27.10 7.81 -5.71
C SER A 239 25.98 8.81 -5.38
N VAL A 240 24.74 8.51 -5.77
CA VAL A 240 23.58 9.35 -5.41
C VAL A 240 23.12 8.98 -4.00
N SER A 241 23.16 9.95 -3.09
CA SER A 241 22.80 9.71 -1.69
C SER A 241 21.29 9.47 -1.50
N GLU A 242 20.93 8.68 -0.49
CA GLU A 242 19.55 8.35 -0.18
C GLU A 242 18.68 9.60 0.09
N PRO A 243 19.16 10.63 0.85
CA PRO A 243 18.42 11.87 1.01
C PRO A 243 18.03 12.52 -0.32
N VAL A 244 18.95 12.61 -1.27
CA VAL A 244 18.68 13.22 -2.59
C VAL A 244 17.57 12.48 -3.31
N ILE A 245 17.60 11.16 -3.35
CA ILE A 245 16.57 10.34 -4.00
C ILE A 245 15.20 10.57 -3.36
N VAL A 246 15.13 10.49 -2.03
CA VAL A 246 13.86 10.63 -1.29
C VAL A 246 13.29 12.05 -1.42
N LEU A 247 14.12 13.08 -1.26
CA LEU A 247 13.70 14.48 -1.35
C LEU A 247 13.25 14.85 -2.76
N THR A 248 13.99 14.41 -3.78
CA THR A 248 13.61 14.62 -5.18
C THR A 248 12.29 13.92 -5.48
N GLY A 249 12.13 12.66 -5.09
CA GLY A 249 10.89 11.92 -5.28
C GLY A 249 9.68 12.59 -4.62
N ALA A 250 9.81 13.01 -3.35
CA ALA A 250 8.75 13.70 -2.62
C ALA A 250 8.44 15.08 -3.21
N GLY A 251 9.47 15.82 -3.65
CA GLY A 251 9.31 17.13 -4.31
C GLY A 251 8.58 17.00 -5.65
N VAL A 252 9.02 16.07 -6.51
CA VAL A 252 8.36 15.81 -7.80
C VAL A 252 6.93 15.34 -7.58
N ALA A 253 6.67 14.46 -6.60
CA ALA A 253 5.31 14.02 -6.27
C ALA A 253 4.41 15.20 -5.86
N SER A 254 4.92 16.16 -5.06
CA SER A 254 4.17 17.34 -4.66
C SER A 254 3.76 18.18 -5.87
N VAL A 255 4.69 18.40 -6.81
CA VAL A 255 4.44 19.18 -8.02
C VAL A 255 3.49 18.45 -8.98
N THR A 256 3.69 17.16 -9.20
CA THR A 256 2.83 16.38 -10.12
C THR A 256 1.41 16.25 -9.57
N LEU A 257 1.24 16.09 -8.25
CA LEU A 257 -0.09 16.08 -7.62
C LEU A 257 -0.76 17.47 -7.72
N LEU A 258 -0.01 18.55 -7.58
CA LEU A 258 -0.54 19.88 -7.80
C LEU A 258 -0.96 20.06 -9.28
N ALA A 259 -0.14 19.58 -10.23
CA ALA A 259 -0.49 19.61 -11.66
C ALA A 259 -1.73 18.76 -11.97
N ALA A 260 -2.02 17.73 -11.20
CA ALA A 260 -3.25 16.93 -11.34
C ALA A 260 -4.54 17.71 -11.02
N SER A 261 -4.45 18.91 -10.40
CA SER A 261 -5.59 19.81 -10.25
C SER A 261 -5.99 20.51 -11.56
N ILE A 262 -5.13 20.47 -12.58
CA ILE A 262 -5.38 21.00 -13.93
C ILE A 262 -5.95 19.84 -14.76
N GLY A 263 -7.25 19.86 -15.07
CA GLY A 263 -7.98 18.73 -15.65
C GLY A 263 -7.29 18.03 -16.83
N GLY A 264 -6.77 18.78 -17.79
CA GLY A 264 -6.07 18.21 -18.96
C GLY A 264 -4.73 17.51 -18.62
N LEU A 265 -4.08 17.89 -17.52
CA LEU A 265 -2.81 17.29 -17.06
C LEU A 265 -3.04 16.14 -16.08
N ALA A 266 -4.19 16.06 -15.42
CA ALA A 266 -4.47 15.11 -14.35
C ALA A 266 -4.12 13.66 -14.68
N PRO A 267 -4.47 13.10 -15.86
CA PRO A 267 -4.16 11.74 -16.24
C PRO A 267 -2.67 11.42 -16.15
N TRP A 268 -1.85 12.25 -16.76
CA TRP A 268 -0.40 12.05 -16.84
C TRP A 268 0.32 12.43 -15.53
N ALA A 269 -0.19 13.44 -14.85
CA ALA A 269 0.32 13.87 -13.56
C ALA A 269 0.24 12.77 -12.49
N TYR A 270 -0.86 12.03 -12.43
CA TYR A 270 -0.98 10.88 -11.54
C TYR A 270 -0.01 9.75 -11.88
N VAL A 271 0.16 9.43 -13.18
CA VAL A 271 1.12 8.41 -13.61
C VAL A 271 2.55 8.85 -13.26
N ALA A 272 2.90 10.13 -13.49
CA ALA A 272 4.19 10.69 -13.11
C ALA A 272 4.41 10.67 -11.58
N THR A 273 3.35 10.88 -10.79
CA THR A 273 3.41 10.73 -9.33
C THR A 273 3.81 9.31 -8.93
N GLY A 274 3.23 8.28 -9.58
CA GLY A 274 3.60 6.88 -9.34
C GLY A 274 5.10 6.62 -9.52
N LEU A 275 5.66 7.16 -10.60
CA LEU A 275 7.10 7.07 -10.88
C LEU A 275 7.93 7.82 -9.83
N ALA A 276 7.50 9.01 -9.44
CA ALA A 276 8.22 9.88 -8.50
C ALA A 276 8.31 9.26 -7.09
N ILE A 277 7.22 8.67 -6.60
CA ILE A 277 7.18 8.08 -5.26
C ILE A 277 7.81 6.69 -5.18
N ALA A 278 8.08 6.05 -6.31
CA ALA A 278 8.54 4.67 -6.39
C ALA A 278 9.77 4.35 -5.52
N PRO A 279 10.84 5.17 -5.52
CA PRO A 279 12.04 4.88 -4.74
C PRO A 279 11.94 5.24 -3.26
N ILE A 280 10.93 6.01 -2.84
CA ILE A 280 10.89 6.58 -1.48
C ILE A 280 10.87 5.48 -0.43
N PHE A 281 10.00 4.48 -0.57
CA PHE A 281 9.85 3.40 0.43
C PHE A 281 11.17 2.64 0.69
N PRO A 282 11.80 2.02 -0.33
CA PRO A 282 13.01 1.24 -0.11
C PRO A 282 14.20 2.12 0.31
N THR A 283 14.31 3.32 -0.27
CA THR A 283 15.44 4.21 -0.01
C THR A 283 15.37 4.82 1.40
N ALA A 284 14.18 5.18 1.90
CA ALA A 284 14.01 5.71 3.25
C ALA A 284 14.36 4.66 4.33
N ILE A 285 14.09 3.38 4.10
CA ILE A 285 14.53 2.29 4.99
C ILE A 285 16.06 2.22 5.06
N VAL A 286 16.72 2.26 3.90
CA VAL A 286 18.20 2.23 3.82
C VAL A 286 18.78 3.48 4.47
N TRP A 287 18.19 4.65 4.21
CA TRP A 287 18.65 5.91 4.80
C TRP A 287 18.56 5.89 6.33
N LEU A 288 17.41 5.48 6.89
CA LEU A 288 17.26 5.39 8.35
C LEU A 288 18.25 4.37 8.96
N ALA A 289 18.49 3.24 8.30
CA ALA A 289 19.47 2.25 8.76
C ALA A 289 20.88 2.83 8.81
N LYS A 290 21.30 3.59 7.78
CA LYS A 290 22.61 4.25 7.74
C LYS A 290 22.72 5.41 8.76
N ALA A 291 21.65 6.18 8.95
CA ALA A 291 21.62 7.30 9.87
C ALA A 291 21.58 6.88 11.36
N ASN A 292 21.19 5.63 11.63
CA ASN A 292 21.08 5.08 12.99
C ASN A 292 21.80 3.72 13.11
N PRO A 293 23.12 3.67 12.87
CA PRO A 293 23.89 2.44 12.91
C PRO A 293 23.85 1.82 14.31
N GLY A 294 23.65 0.49 14.39
CA GLY A 294 23.57 -0.24 15.65
C GLY A 294 22.15 -0.41 16.23
N ASP A 295 21.13 0.29 15.75
CA ASP A 295 19.73 0.01 16.09
C ASP A 295 19.02 -0.68 14.91
N THR A 296 19.14 -1.99 14.84
CA THR A 296 18.48 -2.82 13.81
C THR A 296 16.96 -2.78 13.91
N SER A 297 16.39 -2.30 15.02
CA SER A 297 14.95 -2.19 15.23
C SER A 297 14.38 -0.87 14.72
N ALA A 298 15.21 0.14 14.43
CA ALA A 298 14.74 1.47 13.99
C ALA A 298 13.89 1.40 12.73
N THR A 299 14.34 0.65 11.71
CA THR A 299 13.61 0.49 10.44
C THR A 299 12.30 -0.29 10.59
N SER A 300 12.17 -1.12 11.61
CA SER A 300 10.94 -1.89 11.87
C SER A 300 9.75 -0.98 12.20
N TRP A 301 9.98 0.23 12.71
CA TRP A 301 8.92 1.21 12.98
C TRP A 301 8.28 1.79 11.72
N LEU A 302 8.96 1.69 10.56
CA LEU A 302 8.42 2.19 9.29
C LEU A 302 7.25 1.32 8.77
N PHE A 303 7.17 0.04 9.13
CA PHE A 303 6.05 -0.82 8.71
C PHE A 303 4.72 -0.46 9.41
N PRO A 304 4.66 -0.32 10.75
CA PRO A 304 3.48 0.24 11.40
C PRO A 304 3.14 1.65 10.91
N ALA A 305 4.16 2.51 10.67
CA ALA A 305 3.95 3.84 10.12
C ALA A 305 3.29 3.79 8.74
N ALA A 306 3.72 2.86 7.87
CA ALA A 306 3.09 2.65 6.56
C ALA A 306 1.60 2.25 6.70
N ALA A 307 1.27 1.36 7.64
CA ALA A 307 -0.11 0.98 7.89
C ALA A 307 -0.96 2.16 8.40
N VAL A 308 -0.41 2.97 9.32
CA VAL A 308 -1.08 4.19 9.81
C VAL A 308 -1.30 5.18 8.65
N GLY A 309 -0.30 5.37 7.77
CA GLY A 309 -0.43 6.19 6.57
C GLY A 309 -1.53 5.70 5.64
N GLY A 310 -1.59 4.38 5.42
CA GLY A 310 -2.64 3.73 4.63
C GLY A 310 -4.05 3.91 5.22
N ILE A 311 -4.18 4.01 6.55
CA ILE A 311 -5.45 4.30 7.23
C ILE A 311 -5.79 5.78 7.11
N ALA A 312 -4.85 6.64 7.53
CA ALA A 312 -5.08 8.08 7.68
C ALA A 312 -5.18 8.81 6.33
N GLY A 313 -4.37 8.42 5.34
CA GLY A 313 -4.34 9.06 4.02
C GLY A 313 -5.69 9.02 3.32
N PRO A 314 -6.19 7.84 2.91
CA PRO A 314 -7.49 7.74 2.26
C PRO A 314 -8.64 8.27 3.12
N GLY A 315 -8.59 8.04 4.45
CA GLY A 315 -9.61 8.51 5.38
C GLY A 315 -9.70 10.03 5.45
N SER A 316 -8.58 10.73 5.61
CA SER A 316 -8.55 12.19 5.67
C SER A 316 -8.99 12.82 4.34
N ILE A 317 -8.57 12.23 3.20
CA ILE A 317 -9.02 12.68 1.88
C ILE A 317 -10.53 12.50 1.75
N GLY A 318 -11.09 11.36 2.22
CA GLY A 318 -12.52 11.13 2.25
C GLY A 318 -13.30 12.20 3.03
N LEU A 319 -12.76 12.66 4.16
CA LEU A 319 -13.35 13.78 4.93
C LEU A 319 -13.32 15.09 4.14
N VAL A 320 -12.22 15.38 3.44
CA VAL A 320 -12.14 16.57 2.59
C VAL A 320 -13.11 16.48 1.42
N ILE A 321 -13.24 15.30 0.81
CA ILE A 321 -14.21 15.05 -0.27
C ILE A 321 -15.64 15.28 0.23
N ALA A 322 -15.96 14.85 1.46
CA ALA A 322 -17.27 15.08 2.06
C ALA A 322 -17.59 16.56 2.26
N ALA A 323 -16.59 17.37 2.60
CA ALA A 323 -16.76 18.80 2.88
C ALA A 323 -16.68 19.69 1.62
N PHE A 324 -15.79 19.37 0.69
CA PHE A 324 -15.41 20.25 -0.42
C PHE A 324 -15.60 19.63 -1.80
N GLY A 325 -15.88 18.33 -1.86
CA GLY A 325 -16.02 17.58 -3.11
C GLY A 325 -14.71 16.95 -3.62
N VAL A 326 -14.87 15.98 -4.53
CA VAL A 326 -13.78 15.12 -5.02
C VAL A 326 -12.71 15.89 -5.83
N LYS A 327 -13.05 17.05 -6.39
CA LYS A 327 -12.11 17.91 -7.15
C LYS A 327 -10.93 18.42 -6.31
N TRP A 328 -11.06 18.42 -4.98
CA TRP A 328 -9.99 18.82 -4.08
C TRP A 328 -8.94 17.74 -3.82
N THR A 329 -9.21 16.51 -4.25
CA THR A 329 -8.31 15.36 -4.06
C THR A 329 -6.84 15.64 -4.41
N PRO A 330 -6.48 16.15 -5.62
CA PRO A 330 -5.09 16.35 -5.98
C PRO A 330 -4.41 17.45 -5.15
N ILE A 331 -5.14 18.49 -4.77
CA ILE A 331 -4.60 19.57 -3.94
C ILE A 331 -4.26 19.06 -2.54
N VAL A 332 -5.16 18.30 -1.92
CA VAL A 332 -4.92 17.71 -0.59
C VAL A 332 -3.75 16.74 -0.63
N LEU A 333 -3.70 15.88 -1.64
CA LEU A 333 -2.57 14.97 -1.84
C LEU A 333 -1.25 15.72 -2.03
N SER A 334 -1.24 16.82 -2.79
CA SER A 334 -0.06 17.68 -2.97
C SER A 334 0.40 18.29 -1.66
N VAL A 335 -0.52 18.80 -0.83
CA VAL A 335 -0.21 19.34 0.50
C VAL A 335 0.38 18.28 1.42
N VAL A 336 -0.18 17.07 1.45
CA VAL A 336 0.36 15.96 2.24
C VAL A 336 1.73 15.53 1.73
N ALA A 337 1.95 15.51 0.40
CA ALA A 337 3.24 15.22 -0.20
C ALA A 337 4.30 16.28 0.16
N ALA A 338 3.93 17.56 0.13
CA ALA A 338 4.79 18.67 0.56
C ALA A 338 5.11 18.59 2.06
N ALA A 339 4.16 18.21 2.90
CA ALA A 339 4.39 17.97 4.32
C ALA A 339 5.36 16.78 4.54
N SER A 340 5.23 15.71 3.76
CA SER A 340 6.18 14.58 3.77
C SER A 340 7.58 15.03 3.36
N LEU A 341 7.70 15.83 2.30
CA LEU A 341 8.97 16.44 1.89
C LEU A 341 9.59 17.26 3.01
N GLY A 342 8.82 18.14 3.68
CA GLY A 342 9.27 18.93 4.81
C GLY A 342 9.79 18.08 5.98
N ALA A 343 9.10 16.97 6.28
CA ALA A 343 9.54 16.04 7.31
C ALA A 343 10.84 15.30 6.91
N PHE A 344 11.00 14.89 5.65
CA PHE A 344 12.26 14.31 5.17
C PHE A 344 13.40 15.34 5.12
N LEU A 345 13.13 16.62 4.78
CA LEU A 345 14.11 17.70 4.89
C LEU A 345 14.58 17.87 6.34
N LEU A 346 13.67 17.85 7.30
CA LEU A 346 14.03 17.88 8.71
C LEU A 346 14.87 16.67 9.13
N ALA A 347 14.57 15.48 8.59
CA ALA A 347 15.37 14.29 8.81
C ALA A 347 16.79 14.45 8.24
N SER A 348 16.95 15.04 7.05
CA SER A 348 18.26 15.21 6.40
C SER A 348 19.21 16.13 7.17
N VAL A 349 18.67 17.12 7.90
CA VAL A 349 19.49 18.02 8.75
C VAL A 349 19.94 17.32 10.04
N ARG A 350 19.25 16.25 10.45
CA ARG A 350 19.52 15.54 11.72
C ARG A 350 20.16 14.15 11.53
N SER A 351 20.29 13.67 10.31
CA SER A 351 20.96 12.40 9.97
C SER A 351 22.47 12.59 9.80
#